data_4c68365f11810d934f399c54275b4fa5
#
_entry.id   4c68365f11810d934f399c54275b4fa5
#
_cell.length_a   1.000
_cell.length_b   1.000
_cell.length_c   1.000
_cell.angle_alpha   90.00
_cell.angle_beta   90.00
_cell.angle_gamma   90.00
#
_symmetry.space_group_name_H-M   'P 1'
#
loop_
_entity.id
_entity.type
_entity.pdbx_description
1 polymer ?
#
loop_
_entity_poly.entity_id
_entity_poly.type
_entity_poly.pdbx_seq_one_letter_code
_entity_poly.pdbx_strand_id
1 'polypeptide(L)'
;GQSWYVYGFCLDKEALRFFKVSRIRQLRLLTDAFTRTLPAGAIFDGPEISAAPIRLVLKIAAAMAYRVYDEFDPAAITKNQDGSFMVMSDLPGDGWVEGYILSYGDAVEVIEPRWLREAIKQKLANSLKKYL
;
A
#
# COMPACT_ATOMS: atom_id res chain seq x y z
N GLY A 1 1.53 3.14 -1.65
CA GLY A 1 2.31 4.17 -0.98
C GLY A 1 2.06 4.19 0.52
N GLN A 2 3.08 4.52 1.26
CA GLN A 2 2.96 4.67 2.71
C GLN A 2 2.32 6.02 3.02
N SER A 3 1.34 6.01 3.92
CA SER A 3 0.71 7.22 4.41
C SER A 3 1.02 7.41 5.90
N TRP A 4 1.19 8.66 6.29
CA TRP A 4 1.41 9.02 7.68
C TRP A 4 0.11 9.46 8.31
N TYR A 5 -0.13 9.02 9.55
CA TYR A 5 -1.33 9.33 10.32
C TYR A 5 -0.97 9.88 11.69
N VAL A 6 -1.76 10.84 12.15
CA VAL A 6 -1.75 11.27 13.54
C VAL A 6 -2.90 10.59 14.25
N TYR A 7 -2.61 9.94 15.37
CA TYR A 7 -3.62 9.35 16.23
C TYR A 7 -3.88 10.30 17.41
N GLY A 8 -5.09 10.80 17.52
CA GLY A 8 -5.43 11.78 18.55
C GLY A 8 -6.90 11.83 18.85
N PHE A 9 -7.22 12.57 19.91
CA PHE A 9 -8.60 12.79 20.33
C PHE A 9 -9.24 13.92 19.53
N CYS A 10 -10.31 13.60 18.80
CA CYS A 10 -11.09 14.58 18.06
C CYS A 10 -12.13 15.21 18.98
N LEU A 11 -12.02 16.52 19.25
CA LEU A 11 -12.94 17.23 20.12
C LEU A 11 -14.36 17.29 19.53
N ASP A 12 -14.47 17.43 18.21
CA ASP A 12 -15.78 17.52 17.54
C ASP A 12 -16.53 16.19 17.57
N LYS A 13 -15.83 15.08 17.48
CA LYS A 13 -16.40 13.73 17.50
C LYS A 13 -16.35 13.06 18.87
N GLU A 14 -15.67 13.69 19.82
CA GLU A 14 -15.47 13.18 21.17
C GLU A 14 -14.94 11.74 21.19
N ALA A 15 -13.99 11.43 20.31
CA ALA A 15 -13.42 10.09 20.15
C ALA A 15 -11.98 10.14 19.64
N LEU A 16 -11.22 9.09 19.95
CA LEU A 16 -9.91 8.89 19.37
C LEU A 16 -10.05 8.50 17.89
N ARG A 17 -9.29 9.15 17.05
CA ARG A 17 -9.36 8.94 15.60
C ARG A 17 -7.98 9.06 14.97
N PHE A 18 -7.85 8.44 13.78
CA PHE A 18 -6.70 8.64 12.91
C PHE A 18 -6.96 9.78 11.94
N PHE A 19 -5.96 10.66 11.80
CA PHE A 19 -6.00 11.78 10.87
C PHE A 19 -4.87 11.58 9.86
N LYS A 20 -5.20 11.51 8.59
CA LYS A 20 -4.18 11.40 7.54
C LYS A 20 -3.44 12.72 7.41
N VAL A 21 -2.11 12.68 7.57
CA VAL A 21 -1.28 13.91 7.59
C VAL A 21 -1.46 14.72 6.32
N SER A 22 -1.56 14.08 5.15
CA SER A 22 -1.74 14.75 3.87
C SER A 22 -3.08 15.51 3.73
N ARG A 23 -4.05 15.25 4.61
CA ARG A 23 -5.35 15.94 4.62
C ARG A 23 -5.40 17.10 5.59
N ILE A 24 -4.35 17.32 6.39
CA ILE A 24 -4.28 18.45 7.33
C ILE A 24 -4.02 19.71 6.52
N ARG A 25 -4.93 20.66 6.62
CA ARG A 25 -4.81 21.95 5.91
C ARG A 25 -4.18 23.03 6.77
N GLN A 26 -4.37 22.96 8.07
CA GLN A 26 -3.85 23.94 9.02
C GLN A 26 -3.48 23.23 10.31
N LEU A 27 -2.28 23.50 10.79
CA LEU A 27 -1.77 22.95 12.04
C LEU A 27 -1.34 24.10 12.93
N ARG A 28 -1.78 24.10 14.18
CA ARG A 28 -1.38 25.09 15.17
C ARG A 28 -1.00 24.40 16.48
N LEU A 29 0.19 24.70 16.97
CA LEU A 29 0.63 24.21 18.26
C LEU A 29 0.08 25.12 19.35
N LEU A 30 -0.67 24.54 20.29
CA LEU A 30 -1.23 25.27 21.41
C LEU A 30 -0.31 25.15 22.62
N THR A 31 -0.44 26.12 23.55
CA THR A 31 0.27 26.09 24.82
C THR A 31 -0.39 25.18 25.83
N ASP A 32 -1.64 24.79 25.59
CA ASP A 32 -2.37 23.88 26.46
C ASP A 32 -1.79 22.49 26.42
N ALA A 33 -1.69 21.82 27.55
CA ALA A 33 -1.27 20.42 27.64
C ALA A 33 -2.49 19.51 27.72
N PHE A 34 -2.31 18.28 27.22
CA PHE A 34 -3.34 17.26 27.35
C PHE A 34 -2.92 16.20 28.38
N THR A 35 -3.90 15.57 28.99
CA THR A 35 -3.68 14.55 30.04
C THR A 35 -4.15 13.16 29.60
N ARG A 36 -4.76 13.04 28.43
CA ARG A 36 -5.25 11.75 27.92
C ARG A 36 -4.09 10.82 27.63
N THR A 37 -4.26 9.55 27.99
CA THR A 37 -3.34 8.48 27.64
C THR A 37 -3.91 7.68 26.49
N LEU A 38 -3.03 7.20 25.61
CA LEU A 38 -3.45 6.34 24.50
C LEU A 38 -3.76 4.93 25.03
N PRO A 39 -4.80 4.27 24.52
CA PRO A 39 -5.07 2.89 24.86
C PRO A 39 -3.90 2.00 24.43
N ALA A 40 -3.55 1.03 25.27
CA ALA A 40 -2.50 0.07 24.94
C ALA A 40 -2.88 -0.73 23.69
N GLY A 41 -1.96 -0.81 22.71
CA GLY A 41 -2.15 -1.59 21.49
C GLY A 41 -2.86 -0.86 20.35
N ALA A 42 -3.56 0.24 20.62
CA ALA A 42 -4.34 0.95 19.60
C ALA A 42 -3.49 1.66 18.53
N ILE A 43 -2.23 1.92 18.81
CA ILE A 43 -1.35 2.71 17.93
C ILE A 43 -0.85 1.88 16.74
N PHE A 44 -0.81 0.57 16.88
CA PHE A 44 -0.17 -0.29 15.90
C PHE A 44 -1.10 -0.79 14.80
N ASP A 45 -2.40 -0.66 14.99
CA ASP A 45 -3.38 -1.22 14.07
C ASP A 45 -3.73 -0.27 12.92
N GLY A 46 -3.37 1.00 13.01
CA GLY A 46 -3.68 1.99 11.98
C GLY A 46 -5.18 2.12 11.70
N PRO A 47 -5.58 2.89 10.69
CA PRO A 47 -6.95 2.83 10.20
C PRO A 47 -7.21 1.41 9.71
N GLU A 48 -8.30 0.80 10.17
CA GLU A 48 -8.61 -0.60 9.93
C GLU A 48 -8.42 -0.99 8.47
N ILE A 49 -7.44 -1.84 8.22
CA ILE A 49 -7.31 -2.57 6.98
C ILE A 49 -8.15 -3.82 7.19
N SER A 50 -9.44 -3.71 6.91
CA SER A 50 -10.40 -4.77 7.20
C SER A 50 -10.35 -5.94 6.21
N ALA A 51 -9.52 -5.84 5.17
CA ALA A 51 -9.43 -6.87 4.15
C ALA A 51 -8.36 -7.90 4.49
N ALA A 52 -8.67 -9.17 4.28
CA ALA A 52 -7.71 -10.26 4.41
C ALA A 52 -6.49 -10.01 3.50
N PRO A 53 -5.27 -10.32 3.96
CA PRO A 53 -4.09 -10.16 3.13
C PRO A 53 -4.18 -11.01 1.86
N ILE A 54 -3.68 -10.44 0.76
CA ILE A 54 -3.60 -11.13 -0.53
C ILE A 54 -2.18 -11.65 -0.70
N ARG A 55 -2.05 -12.95 -0.95
CA ARG A 55 -0.77 -13.52 -1.35
C ARG A 55 -0.50 -13.22 -2.80
N LEU A 56 0.54 -12.42 -3.04
CA LEU A 56 0.96 -12.03 -4.37
C LEU A 56 2.18 -12.81 -4.83
N VAL A 57 2.15 -13.21 -6.08
CA VAL A 57 3.34 -13.66 -6.81
C VAL A 57 3.48 -12.76 -8.03
N LEU A 58 4.54 -11.99 -8.07
CA LEU A 58 4.81 -11.03 -9.13
C LEU A 58 6.11 -11.40 -9.84
N LYS A 59 6.14 -11.20 -11.15
CA LYS A 59 7.38 -11.19 -11.93
C LYS A 59 7.67 -9.74 -12.33
N ILE A 60 8.83 -9.24 -11.94
CA ILE A 60 9.22 -7.84 -12.13
C ILE A 60 10.51 -7.78 -12.96
N ALA A 61 10.53 -6.91 -13.97
CA ALA A 61 11.66 -6.75 -14.85
C ALA A 61 12.91 -6.24 -14.12
N ALA A 62 14.08 -6.64 -14.60
CA ALA A 62 15.38 -6.27 -14.02
C ALA A 62 15.57 -4.76 -13.90
N ALA A 63 15.01 -3.96 -14.81
CA ALA A 63 15.10 -2.50 -14.79
C ALA A 63 14.49 -1.88 -13.52
N MET A 64 13.61 -2.61 -12.84
CA MET A 64 12.95 -2.15 -11.60
C MET A 64 13.64 -2.66 -10.33
N ALA A 65 14.86 -3.12 -10.42
CA ALA A 65 15.60 -3.66 -9.26
C ALA A 65 15.61 -2.71 -8.07
N TYR A 66 15.75 -1.41 -8.30
CA TYR A 66 15.76 -0.40 -7.23
C TYR A 66 14.46 -0.41 -6.44
N ARG A 67 13.30 -0.56 -7.09
CA ARG A 67 12.02 -0.63 -6.39
C ARG A 67 11.83 -1.96 -5.67
N VAL A 68 12.26 -3.05 -6.30
CA VAL A 68 12.13 -4.40 -5.71
C VAL A 68 12.85 -4.46 -4.38
N TYR A 69 14.10 -3.99 -4.32
CA TYR A 69 14.89 -4.02 -3.10
C TYR A 69 14.44 -2.99 -2.06
N ASP A 70 13.86 -1.88 -2.49
CA ASP A 70 13.34 -0.86 -1.57
C ASP A 70 11.98 -1.23 -0.98
N GLU A 71 11.14 -1.94 -1.73
CA GLU A 71 9.73 -2.12 -1.37
C GLU A 71 9.40 -3.50 -0.81
N PHE A 72 10.26 -4.50 -1.01
CA PHE A 72 10.01 -5.88 -0.55
C PHE A 72 11.11 -6.38 0.37
N ASP A 73 10.72 -7.25 1.31
CA ASP A 73 11.67 -7.95 2.17
C ASP A 73 12.58 -8.83 1.29
N PRO A 74 13.91 -8.83 1.54
CA PRO A 74 14.84 -9.71 0.80
C PRO A 74 14.42 -11.18 0.78
N ALA A 75 13.77 -11.67 1.83
CA ALA A 75 13.27 -13.05 1.90
C ALA A 75 12.13 -13.32 0.89
N ALA A 76 11.43 -12.29 0.43
CA ALA A 76 10.36 -12.40 -0.55
C ALA A 76 10.85 -12.40 -1.99
N ILE A 77 12.13 -12.06 -2.22
CA ILE A 77 12.69 -11.80 -3.55
C ILE A 77 13.55 -12.99 -4.00
N THR A 78 13.29 -13.48 -5.22
CA THR A 78 14.13 -14.45 -5.91
C THR A 78 14.55 -13.86 -7.26
N LYS A 79 15.86 -13.80 -7.52
CA LYS A 79 16.38 -13.34 -8.78
C LYS A 79 16.42 -14.49 -9.80
N ASN A 80 15.80 -14.30 -10.94
CA ASN A 80 15.80 -15.26 -12.03
C ASN A 80 17.10 -15.18 -12.86
N GLN A 81 17.37 -16.20 -13.68
CA GLN A 81 18.56 -16.24 -14.51
C GLN A 81 18.62 -15.12 -15.55
N ASP A 82 17.47 -14.65 -16.02
CA ASP A 82 17.38 -13.54 -16.99
C ASP A 82 17.51 -12.14 -16.34
N GLY A 83 17.73 -12.09 -15.02
CA GLY A 83 17.84 -10.85 -14.26
C GLY A 83 16.52 -10.31 -13.74
N SER A 84 15.39 -10.85 -14.16
CA SER A 84 14.09 -10.49 -13.58
C SER A 84 13.93 -11.06 -12.15
N PHE A 85 12.91 -10.59 -11.47
CA PHE A 85 12.65 -10.99 -10.08
C PHE A 85 11.31 -11.67 -9.95
N MET A 86 11.27 -12.73 -9.15
CA MET A 86 10.02 -13.27 -8.61
C MET A 86 9.86 -12.76 -7.18
N VAL A 87 8.73 -12.14 -6.90
CA VAL A 87 8.41 -11.63 -5.58
C VAL A 87 7.16 -12.34 -5.07
N MET A 88 7.29 -12.91 -3.87
CA MET A 88 6.18 -13.57 -3.16
C MET A 88 5.94 -12.83 -1.86
N SER A 89 4.83 -12.12 -1.76
CA SER A 89 4.54 -11.27 -0.61
C SER A 89 3.06 -11.25 -0.29
N ASP A 90 2.74 -11.09 0.99
CA ASP A 90 1.38 -10.85 1.44
C ASP A 90 1.17 -9.34 1.57
N LEU A 91 0.19 -8.82 0.86
CA LEU A 91 -0.16 -7.40 0.90
C LEU A 91 -1.61 -7.21 1.34
N PRO A 92 -1.94 -6.04 1.93
CA PRO A 92 -3.32 -5.77 2.30
C PRO A 92 -4.26 -5.88 1.11
N GLY A 93 -5.41 -6.52 1.31
CA GLY A 93 -6.38 -6.80 0.26
C GLY A 93 -7.32 -5.66 -0.09
N ASP A 94 -6.97 -4.42 0.22
CA ASP A 94 -7.75 -3.26 -0.14
C ASP A 94 -7.48 -2.79 -1.58
N GLY A 95 -8.26 -1.82 -2.05
CA GLY A 95 -8.22 -1.41 -3.46
C GLY A 95 -6.92 -0.77 -3.93
N TRP A 96 -5.96 -0.48 -3.03
CA TRP A 96 -4.69 0.13 -3.43
C TRP A 96 -3.77 -0.83 -4.17
N VAL A 97 -3.94 -2.15 -3.98
CA VAL A 97 -3.09 -3.17 -4.59
C VAL A 97 -3.04 -3.07 -6.12
N GLU A 98 -4.20 -2.86 -6.74
CA GLU A 98 -4.26 -2.72 -8.20
C GLU A 98 -3.49 -1.50 -8.69
N GLY A 99 -3.67 -0.35 -8.05
CA GLY A 99 -2.94 0.87 -8.36
C GLY A 99 -1.44 0.72 -8.13
N TYR A 100 -1.05 0.04 -7.06
CA TYR A 100 0.33 -0.27 -6.76
C TYR A 100 0.99 -1.08 -7.89
N ILE A 101 0.34 -2.15 -8.33
CA ILE A 101 0.83 -2.97 -9.44
C ILE A 101 0.93 -2.15 -10.73
N LEU A 102 -0.10 -1.38 -11.04
CA LEU A 102 -0.12 -0.54 -12.24
C LEU A 102 0.98 0.53 -12.22
N SER A 103 1.48 0.92 -11.04
CA SER A 103 2.58 1.88 -10.93
C SER A 103 3.90 1.36 -11.50
N TYR A 104 4.05 0.07 -11.70
CA TYR A 104 5.21 -0.53 -12.38
C TYR A 104 5.13 -0.45 -13.91
N GLY A 105 3.99 -0.01 -14.45
CA GLY A 105 3.80 0.05 -15.89
C GLY A 105 3.87 -1.34 -16.54
N ASP A 106 4.67 -1.46 -17.60
CA ASP A 106 4.85 -2.70 -18.33
C ASP A 106 5.94 -3.62 -17.74
N ALA A 107 6.53 -3.21 -16.60
CA ALA A 107 7.63 -3.94 -15.98
C ALA A 107 7.19 -5.02 -14.99
N VAL A 108 5.90 -5.22 -14.79
CA VAL A 108 5.37 -6.20 -13.84
C VAL A 108 4.37 -7.14 -14.51
N GLU A 109 4.40 -8.39 -14.07
CA GLU A 109 3.37 -9.36 -14.40
C GLU A 109 2.84 -10.00 -13.12
N VAL A 110 1.52 -10.00 -12.93
CA VAL A 110 0.86 -10.71 -11.84
C VAL A 110 0.77 -12.18 -12.21
N ILE A 111 1.45 -13.05 -11.46
CA ILE A 111 1.38 -14.49 -11.63
C ILE A 111 0.22 -15.05 -10.81
N GLU A 112 0.13 -14.64 -9.55
CA GLU A 112 -0.93 -15.03 -8.62
C GLU A 112 -1.35 -13.84 -7.76
N PRO A 113 -2.61 -13.76 -7.32
CA PRO A 113 -3.72 -14.67 -7.61
C PRO A 113 -4.33 -14.41 -8.98
N ARG A 114 -5.01 -15.43 -9.52
CA ARG A 114 -5.59 -15.35 -10.87
C ARG A 114 -6.61 -14.22 -11.02
N TRP A 115 -7.45 -14.03 -10.01
CA TRP A 115 -8.48 -12.98 -10.07
C TRP A 115 -7.86 -11.58 -10.18
N LEU A 116 -6.73 -11.34 -9.51
CA LEU A 116 -6.01 -10.07 -9.59
C LEU A 116 -5.35 -9.90 -10.96
N ARG A 117 -4.75 -10.97 -11.50
CA ARG A 117 -4.21 -10.97 -12.84
C ARG A 117 -5.27 -10.58 -13.87
N GLU A 118 -6.46 -11.15 -13.78
CA GLU A 118 -7.56 -10.81 -14.68
C GLU A 118 -8.07 -9.38 -14.48
N ALA A 119 -8.13 -8.90 -13.23
CA ALA A 119 -8.52 -7.52 -12.92
C ALA A 119 -7.54 -6.51 -13.54
N ILE A 120 -6.24 -6.76 -13.41
CA ILE A 120 -5.19 -5.91 -14.00
C ILE A 120 -5.28 -5.94 -15.52
N LYS A 121 -5.43 -7.12 -16.12
CA LYS A 121 -5.62 -7.28 -17.56
C LYS A 121 -6.78 -6.44 -18.07
N GLN A 122 -7.92 -6.47 -17.37
CA GLN A 122 -9.10 -5.71 -17.77
C GLN A 122 -8.86 -4.20 -17.67
N LYS A 123 -8.18 -3.74 -16.61
CA LYS A 123 -7.83 -2.33 -16.46
C LYS A 123 -6.89 -1.85 -17.57
N LEU A 124 -5.90 -2.67 -17.91
CA LEU A 124 -4.96 -2.34 -18.99
C LEU A 124 -5.68 -2.28 -20.35
N ALA A 125 -6.59 -3.21 -20.61
CA ALA A 125 -7.40 -3.20 -21.83
C ALA A 125 -8.28 -1.93 -21.92
N ASN A 126 -8.92 -1.56 -20.82
CA ASN A 126 -9.72 -0.36 -20.75
C ASN A 126 -8.88 0.91 -20.92
N SER A 127 -7.68 0.92 -20.35
CA SER A 127 -6.76 2.04 -20.49
C SER A 127 -6.28 2.18 -21.92
N LEU A 128 -5.91 1.07 -22.57
CA LEU A 128 -5.46 1.07 -23.96
C LEU A 128 -6.50 1.66 -24.91
N LYS A 129 -7.78 1.34 -24.69
CA LYS A 129 -8.89 1.87 -25.52
C LYS A 129 -8.93 3.39 -25.53
N LYS A 130 -8.47 4.06 -24.45
CA LYS A 130 -8.47 5.53 -24.36
C LYS A 130 -7.43 6.19 -25.25
N TYR A 131 -6.41 5.43 -25.65
CA TYR A 131 -5.28 5.92 -26.46
C TYR A 131 -5.34 5.47 -27.92
N LEU A 132 -6.31 4.65 -28.26
CA LEU A 132 -6.51 4.17 -29.65
C LEU A 132 -7.38 5.10 -30.48
#